data_a367ec0126e499184750f25e1b1a0a15
#
_entry.id   a367ec0126e499184750f25e1b1a0a15
#
_cell.length_a   1.000
_cell.length_b   1.000
_cell.length_c   1.000
_cell.angle_alpha   90.00
_cell.angle_beta   90.00
_cell.angle_gamma   90.00
#
_symmetry.space_group_name_H-M   'P 1'
#
loop_
_entity.id
_entity.type
_entity.pdbx_description
1 polymer ?
#
loop_
_entity_poly.entity_id
_entity_poly.type
_entity_poly.pdbx_seq_one_letter_code
_entity_poly.pdbx_strand_id
1 'polypeptide(L)'
;ENGQAGRALSSPDKSDRKRGENQALSEADNLKWIQQLADWTSETPDSDEFLGSLKEDLGAAEVYVFTPKGKIVSLPAEATPIDFAYAVHTEVGHRTMGARVNGRLVPLDTKLENGDTVEILTSKSESAGPSRDWLSFAKSPKARNKIRQWFSKERRTEAVEEGRDELTRAMRKRNLPITTLLTPEALVGVADELNL
;
A
#
# COMPACT_ATOMS: atom_id res chain seq x y z
N GLU A 1 26.05 47.50 57.28
CA GLU A 1 25.38 46.34 57.92
C GLU A 1 24.69 45.48 56.85
N ASN A 2 25.16 44.34 56.81
CA ASN A 2 24.95 43.14 56.06
C ASN A 2 23.53 42.85 55.49
N GLY A 3 23.47 42.47 54.21
CA GLY A 3 22.32 41.84 53.60
C GLY A 3 22.74 41.01 52.40
N GLN A 4 22.97 39.70 52.63
CA GLN A 4 23.31 38.71 51.57
C GLN A 4 22.14 38.47 50.64
N ALA A 5 22.37 38.59 49.33
CA ALA A 5 21.46 38.19 48.27
C ALA A 5 21.52 36.67 48.05
N GLY A 6 20.46 35.95 48.43
CA GLY A 6 20.27 34.56 48.13
C GLY A 6 19.90 34.36 46.64
N ARG A 7 20.73 33.63 45.91
CA ARG A 7 20.50 33.21 44.54
C ARG A 7 19.57 32.03 44.52
N ALA A 8 18.33 32.25 44.16
CA ALA A 8 17.36 31.18 43.93
C ALA A 8 17.72 30.45 42.61
N LEU A 9 18.10 29.19 42.72
CA LEU A 9 18.25 28.26 41.59
C LEU A 9 16.83 27.89 41.12
N SER A 10 16.48 28.37 39.93
CA SER A 10 15.26 28.00 39.24
C SER A 10 15.33 26.52 38.84
N SER A 11 14.41 25.73 39.34
CA SER A 11 14.22 24.32 38.94
C SER A 11 13.69 24.28 37.52
N PRO A 12 14.16 23.34 36.68
CA PRO A 12 13.65 23.19 35.30
C PRO A 12 12.18 22.79 35.31
N ASP A 13 11.42 23.45 34.44
CA ASP A 13 9.98 23.30 34.29
C ASP A 13 9.60 21.85 33.93
N LYS A 14 8.57 21.36 34.63
CA LYS A 14 8.00 20.01 34.40
C LYS A 14 7.38 19.83 33.00
N SER A 15 7.14 20.92 32.27
CA SER A 15 6.59 20.91 30.91
C SER A 15 7.60 20.41 29.87
N ASP A 16 8.89 20.74 30.01
CA ASP A 16 9.93 20.34 29.08
C ASP A 16 10.28 18.85 29.20
N ARG A 17 10.18 18.27 30.41
CA ARG A 17 10.38 16.83 30.60
C ARG A 17 9.30 15.99 29.95
N LYS A 18 8.01 16.39 30.03
CA LYS A 18 6.90 15.67 29.38
C LYS A 18 6.93 15.73 27.86
N ARG A 19 7.50 16.81 27.28
CA ARG A 19 7.63 16.95 25.82
C ARG A 19 8.72 16.04 25.26
N GLY A 20 9.84 15.89 25.97
CA GLY A 20 10.91 14.95 25.61
C GLY A 20 10.52 13.47 25.76
N GLU A 21 9.77 13.12 26.81
CA GLU A 21 9.30 11.75 27.03
C GLU A 21 8.26 11.31 26.01
N ASN A 22 7.33 12.18 25.60
CA ASN A 22 6.34 11.85 24.57
C ASN A 22 6.96 11.71 23.17
N GLN A 23 8.05 12.44 22.88
CA GLN A 23 8.77 12.33 21.61
C GLN A 23 9.60 11.05 21.55
N ALA A 24 10.27 10.68 22.64
CA ALA A 24 11.05 9.45 22.74
C ALA A 24 10.16 8.18 22.74
N LEU A 25 8.96 8.23 23.31
CA LEU A 25 7.96 7.14 23.26
C LEU A 25 7.40 6.97 21.84
N SER A 26 7.21 8.05 21.10
CA SER A 26 6.75 8.02 19.71
C SER A 26 7.81 7.43 18.77
N GLU A 27 9.09 7.74 18.98
CA GLU A 27 10.19 7.18 18.19
C GLU A 27 10.44 5.69 18.52
N ALA A 28 10.34 5.31 19.79
CA ALA A 28 10.48 3.93 20.21
C ALA A 28 9.31 3.04 19.74
N ASP A 29 8.09 3.57 19.71
CA ASP A 29 6.92 2.85 19.17
C ASP A 29 6.97 2.74 17.65
N ASN A 30 7.49 3.75 16.96
CA ASN A 30 7.75 3.69 15.51
C ASN A 30 8.84 2.67 15.17
N LEU A 31 9.88 2.53 15.98
CA LEU A 31 10.92 1.51 15.79
C LEU A 31 10.43 0.09 16.07
N LYS A 32 9.54 -0.09 17.06
CA LYS A 32 8.95 -1.40 17.36
C LYS A 32 8.06 -1.94 16.23
N TRP A 33 7.21 -1.09 15.64
CA TRP A 33 6.38 -1.58 14.55
C TRP A 33 7.20 -1.82 13.27
N ILE A 34 8.28 -1.06 13.03
CA ILE A 34 9.25 -1.32 11.94
C ILE A 34 9.95 -2.67 12.16
N GLN A 35 10.35 -3.01 13.39
CA GLN A 35 10.91 -4.32 13.72
C GLN A 35 9.91 -5.46 13.53
N GLN A 36 8.65 -5.28 13.96
CA GLN A 36 7.59 -6.26 13.70
C GLN A 36 7.29 -6.44 12.21
N LEU A 37 7.38 -5.38 11.41
CA LEU A 37 7.27 -5.48 9.95
C LEU A 37 8.47 -6.21 9.34
N ALA A 38 9.68 -5.96 9.82
CA ALA A 38 10.89 -6.64 9.37
C ALA A 38 10.86 -8.14 9.67
N ASP A 39 10.37 -8.53 10.85
CA ASP A 39 10.18 -9.94 11.23
C ASP A 39 9.11 -10.63 10.37
N TRP A 40 8.06 -9.88 9.97
CA TRP A 40 6.98 -10.43 9.14
C TRP A 40 7.37 -10.52 7.65
N THR A 41 8.28 -9.68 7.19
CA THR A 41 8.75 -9.67 5.79
C THR A 41 9.89 -10.65 5.52
N SER A 42 10.50 -11.25 6.54
CA SER A 42 11.55 -12.26 6.37
C SER A 42 11.05 -13.57 5.73
N GLU A 43 9.73 -13.75 5.63
CA GLU A 43 9.10 -14.92 4.99
C GLU A 43 8.66 -14.68 3.52
N THR A 44 8.92 -13.49 2.95
CA THR A 44 8.51 -13.18 1.56
C THR A 44 9.71 -12.75 0.71
N PRO A 45 9.92 -13.31 -0.50
CA PRO A 45 11.08 -13.04 -1.36
C PRO A 45 11.28 -11.58 -1.84
N ASP A 46 10.28 -10.71 -1.63
CA ASP A 46 10.27 -9.30 -2.07
C ASP A 46 10.66 -8.29 -0.95
N SER A 47 11.24 -8.78 0.16
CA SER A 47 11.45 -7.98 1.37
C SER A 47 12.45 -6.84 1.21
N ASP A 48 13.50 -7.03 0.41
CA ASP A 48 14.60 -6.06 0.30
C ASP A 48 14.17 -4.79 -0.49
N GLU A 49 13.33 -4.95 -1.52
CA GLU A 49 12.80 -3.83 -2.30
C GLU A 49 11.76 -3.03 -1.49
N PHE A 50 10.98 -3.72 -0.65
CA PHE A 50 10.02 -3.10 0.25
C PHE A 50 10.70 -2.30 1.37
N LEU A 51 11.74 -2.86 2.00
CA LEU A 51 12.52 -2.17 3.03
C LEU A 51 13.34 -1.00 2.46
N GLY A 52 13.81 -1.11 1.22
CA GLY A 52 14.46 -0.01 0.51
C GLY A 52 13.54 1.18 0.29
N SER A 53 12.33 0.92 -0.21
CA SER A 53 11.32 1.97 -0.41
C SER A 53 10.79 2.57 0.90
N LEU A 54 10.74 1.78 1.99
CA LEU A 54 10.34 2.29 3.31
C LEU A 54 11.39 3.23 3.91
N LYS A 55 12.69 2.95 3.68
CA LYS A 55 13.80 3.83 4.12
C LYS A 55 13.84 5.16 3.36
N GLU A 56 13.49 5.17 2.08
CA GLU A 56 13.36 6.39 1.28
C GLU A 56 12.20 7.27 1.76
N ASP A 57 11.09 6.66 2.20
CA ASP A 57 9.90 7.40 2.67
C ASP A 57 10.06 8.03 4.07
N LEU A 58 10.91 7.48 4.93
CA LEU A 58 11.13 8.03 6.29
C LEU A 58 11.86 9.38 6.32
N GLY A 59 12.38 9.83 5.18
CA GLY A 59 13.07 11.13 5.01
C GLY A 59 12.40 12.07 4.01
N ALA A 60 11.32 11.65 3.34
CA ALA A 60 10.70 12.43 2.29
C ALA A 60 9.72 13.47 2.85
N ALA A 61 9.70 14.66 2.25
CA ALA A 61 8.67 15.66 2.52
C ALA A 61 7.28 15.06 2.25
N GLU A 62 6.32 15.36 3.12
CA GLU A 62 4.93 14.90 2.98
C GLU A 62 4.05 16.00 2.42
N VAL A 63 2.99 15.61 1.72
CA VAL A 63 1.90 16.48 1.30
C VAL A 63 0.61 16.09 2.01
N TYR A 64 -0.08 17.07 2.58
CA TYR A 64 -1.33 16.89 3.32
C TYR A 64 -2.49 17.36 2.48
N VAL A 65 -3.38 16.44 2.14
CA VAL A 65 -4.56 16.71 1.30
C VAL A 65 -5.84 16.34 2.04
N PHE A 66 -6.97 16.86 1.56
CA PHE A 66 -8.28 16.66 2.19
C PHE A 66 -9.17 15.77 1.34
N THR A 67 -9.95 14.92 2.00
CA THR A 67 -11.14 14.34 1.36
C THR A 67 -12.25 15.38 1.26
N PRO A 68 -13.28 15.20 0.42
CA PRO A 68 -14.45 16.09 0.38
C PRO A 68 -15.21 16.20 1.71
N LYS A 69 -15.02 15.23 2.62
CA LYS A 69 -15.58 15.23 3.99
C LYS A 69 -14.66 15.90 5.01
N GLY A 70 -13.56 16.54 4.58
CA GLY A 70 -12.62 17.25 5.43
C GLY A 70 -11.64 16.36 6.21
N LYS A 71 -11.54 15.04 5.91
CA LYS A 71 -10.52 14.18 6.52
C LYS A 71 -9.17 14.46 5.86
N ILE A 72 -8.14 14.64 6.69
CA ILE A 72 -6.75 14.83 6.24
C ILE A 72 -6.13 13.48 5.89
N VAL A 73 -5.39 13.43 4.79
CA VAL A 73 -4.61 12.29 4.33
C VAL A 73 -3.18 12.78 4.09
N SER A 74 -2.20 12.17 4.75
CA SER A 74 -0.78 12.37 4.50
C SER A 74 -0.32 11.47 3.37
N LEU A 75 0.45 12.00 2.45
CA LEU A 75 1.00 11.31 1.28
C LEU A 75 2.47 11.72 1.10
N PRO A 76 3.30 10.91 0.42
CA PRO A 76 4.65 11.33 0.07
C PRO A 76 4.64 12.56 -0.86
N ALA A 77 5.72 13.32 -0.85
CA ALA A 77 5.89 14.44 -1.79
C ALA A 77 5.68 13.98 -3.24
N GLU A 78 5.15 14.87 -4.06
CA GLU A 78 4.83 14.60 -5.47
C GLU A 78 3.76 13.50 -5.68
N ALA A 79 3.05 13.08 -4.62
CA ALA A 79 1.95 12.13 -4.71
C ALA A 79 0.88 12.59 -5.70
N THR A 80 0.20 11.62 -6.27
CA THR A 80 -0.82 11.80 -7.30
C THR A 80 -2.21 11.39 -6.79
N PRO A 81 -3.30 11.69 -7.48
CA PRO A 81 -4.63 11.18 -7.17
C PRO A 81 -4.70 9.65 -7.02
N ILE A 82 -3.83 8.90 -7.71
CA ILE A 82 -3.73 7.45 -7.54
C ILE A 82 -3.21 7.10 -6.15
N ASP A 83 -2.15 7.77 -5.68
CA ASP A 83 -1.61 7.57 -4.33
C ASP A 83 -2.67 7.86 -3.28
N PHE A 84 -3.41 8.95 -3.44
CA PHE A 84 -4.53 9.30 -2.57
C PHE A 84 -5.63 8.23 -2.57
N ALA A 85 -6.03 7.73 -3.75
CA ALA A 85 -7.06 6.70 -3.87
C ALA A 85 -6.70 5.43 -3.09
N TYR A 86 -5.45 4.96 -3.21
CA TYR A 86 -4.96 3.80 -2.45
C TYR A 86 -4.71 4.10 -0.96
N ALA A 87 -4.40 5.34 -0.61
CA ALA A 87 -4.31 5.74 0.79
C ALA A 87 -5.67 5.67 1.49
N VAL A 88 -6.74 6.08 0.80
CA VAL A 88 -8.11 6.00 1.31
C VAL A 88 -8.57 4.55 1.45
N HIS A 89 -8.57 3.78 0.36
CA HIS A 89 -8.94 2.36 0.37
C HIS A 89 -8.45 1.65 -0.89
N THR A 90 -8.03 0.38 -0.77
CA THR A 90 -7.54 -0.42 -1.91
C THR A 90 -8.58 -0.53 -3.03
N GLU A 91 -9.85 -0.79 -2.70
CA GLU A 91 -10.94 -0.87 -3.70
C GLU A 91 -11.19 0.46 -4.42
N VAL A 92 -11.05 1.60 -3.73
CA VAL A 92 -11.13 2.92 -4.35
C VAL A 92 -10.00 3.07 -5.36
N GLY A 93 -8.78 2.67 -4.98
CA GLY A 93 -7.62 2.64 -5.86
C GLY A 93 -7.85 1.77 -7.10
N HIS A 94 -8.27 0.52 -6.92
CA HIS A 94 -8.50 -0.41 -8.05
C HIS A 94 -9.58 0.09 -9.01
N ARG A 95 -10.61 0.75 -8.51
CA ARG A 95 -11.77 1.22 -9.30
C ARG A 95 -11.66 2.67 -9.76
N THR A 96 -10.51 3.32 -9.56
CA THR A 96 -10.30 4.72 -9.97
C THR A 96 -10.43 4.85 -11.49
N MET A 97 -11.28 5.77 -11.93
CA MET A 97 -11.45 6.14 -13.35
C MET A 97 -11.13 7.60 -13.62
N GLY A 98 -11.03 8.42 -12.59
CA GLY A 98 -10.75 9.84 -12.68
C GLY A 98 -10.62 10.48 -11.31
N ALA A 99 -10.19 11.73 -11.27
CA ALA A 99 -10.07 12.50 -10.05
C ALA A 99 -10.47 13.97 -10.27
N ARG A 100 -10.95 14.59 -9.19
CA ARG A 100 -11.09 16.04 -9.10
C ARG A 100 -10.21 16.56 -7.98
N VAL A 101 -9.52 17.64 -8.28
CA VAL A 101 -8.75 18.40 -7.29
C VAL A 101 -9.37 19.79 -7.20
N ASN A 102 -9.76 20.21 -6.01
CA ASN A 102 -10.44 21.49 -5.77
C ASN A 102 -11.67 21.69 -6.67
N GLY A 103 -12.44 20.59 -6.87
CA GLY A 103 -13.64 20.57 -7.71
C GLY A 103 -13.40 20.50 -9.22
N ARG A 104 -12.17 20.57 -9.71
CA ARG A 104 -11.81 20.49 -11.13
C ARG A 104 -11.33 19.10 -11.51
N LEU A 105 -11.81 18.58 -12.64
CA LEU A 105 -11.31 17.31 -13.18
C LEU A 105 -9.85 17.47 -13.60
N VAL A 106 -8.99 16.55 -13.16
CA VAL A 106 -7.55 16.56 -13.45
C VAL A 106 -7.08 15.21 -13.96
N PRO A 107 -5.97 15.14 -14.71
CA PRO A 107 -5.28 13.89 -15.02
C PRO A 107 -4.84 13.15 -13.75
N LEU A 108 -4.77 11.81 -13.82
CA LEU A 108 -4.42 10.98 -12.66
C LEU A 108 -2.92 11.05 -12.26
N ASP A 109 -2.07 11.59 -13.10
CA ASP A 109 -0.65 11.86 -12.89
C ASP A 109 -0.35 13.27 -12.36
N THR A 110 -1.40 14.08 -12.10
CA THR A 110 -1.26 15.42 -11.53
C THR A 110 -0.62 15.34 -10.14
N LYS A 111 0.40 16.15 -9.87
CA LYS A 111 0.99 16.27 -8.53
C LYS A 111 0.04 17.00 -7.60
N LEU A 112 -0.15 16.45 -6.42
CA LEU A 112 -0.97 17.05 -5.37
C LEU A 112 -0.16 18.02 -4.53
N GLU A 113 -0.80 19.10 -4.09
CA GLU A 113 -0.20 20.14 -3.25
C GLU A 113 -0.86 20.16 -1.86
N ASN A 114 -0.16 20.76 -0.89
CA ASN A 114 -0.69 20.91 0.46
C ASN A 114 -1.99 21.72 0.44
N GLY A 115 -3.01 21.18 1.10
CA GLY A 115 -4.32 21.82 1.20
C GLY A 115 -5.30 21.44 0.09
N ASP A 116 -4.89 20.64 -0.91
CA ASP A 116 -5.79 20.20 -1.97
C ASP A 116 -6.94 19.35 -1.44
N THR A 117 -8.14 19.59 -1.96
CA THR A 117 -9.29 18.71 -1.73
C THR A 117 -9.44 17.76 -2.91
N VAL A 118 -9.25 16.45 -2.63
CA VAL A 118 -9.20 15.41 -3.66
C VAL A 118 -10.44 14.52 -3.59
N GLU A 119 -11.14 14.41 -4.71
CA GLU A 119 -12.28 13.51 -4.92
C GLU A 119 -11.93 12.46 -5.98
N ILE A 120 -12.09 11.18 -5.66
CA ILE A 120 -11.87 10.09 -6.61
C ILE A 120 -13.18 9.65 -7.23
N LEU A 121 -13.18 9.57 -8.55
CA LEU A 121 -14.29 9.04 -9.35
C LEU A 121 -14.03 7.55 -9.59
N THR A 122 -14.93 6.71 -9.13
CA THR A 122 -14.79 5.25 -9.22
C THR A 122 -15.76 4.64 -10.21
N SER A 123 -15.33 3.61 -10.93
CA SER A 123 -16.17 2.79 -11.79
C SER A 123 -17.12 1.92 -10.96
N LYS A 124 -18.32 1.73 -11.47
CA LYS A 124 -19.30 0.77 -10.92
C LYS A 124 -19.13 -0.64 -11.50
N SER A 125 -18.29 -0.81 -12.52
CA SER A 125 -18.05 -2.11 -13.13
C SER A 125 -17.30 -3.02 -12.15
N GLU A 126 -17.68 -4.28 -12.07
CA GLU A 126 -16.99 -5.31 -11.30
C GLU A 126 -15.64 -5.70 -11.94
N SER A 127 -15.53 -5.52 -13.26
CA SER A 127 -14.29 -5.76 -14.01
C SER A 127 -13.30 -4.58 -14.00
N ALA A 128 -13.60 -3.50 -13.26
CA ALA A 128 -12.70 -2.36 -13.17
C ALA A 128 -11.44 -2.75 -12.37
N GLY A 129 -10.28 -2.51 -12.98
CA GLY A 129 -8.97 -2.74 -12.38
C GLY A 129 -8.01 -1.58 -12.64
N PRO A 130 -6.86 -1.57 -11.95
CA PRO A 130 -5.85 -0.55 -12.13
C PRO A 130 -5.18 -0.64 -13.50
N SER A 131 -4.68 0.48 -14.03
CA SER A 131 -3.80 0.48 -15.20
C SER A 131 -2.35 0.22 -14.76
N ARG A 132 -1.59 -0.52 -15.60
CA ARG A 132 -0.14 -0.72 -15.42
C ARG A 132 0.64 0.59 -15.53
N ASP A 133 0.14 1.54 -16.33
CA ASP A 133 0.77 2.84 -16.53
C ASP A 133 0.85 3.66 -15.24
N TRP A 134 -0.03 3.38 -14.27
CA TRP A 134 -0.01 4.08 -12.97
C TRP A 134 1.26 3.82 -12.18
N LEU A 135 1.96 2.71 -12.42
CA LEU A 135 3.25 2.42 -11.78
C LEU A 135 4.35 3.40 -12.17
N SER A 136 4.21 4.11 -13.30
CA SER A 136 5.19 5.08 -13.77
C SER A 136 5.19 6.38 -12.98
N PHE A 137 4.02 6.79 -12.43
CA PHE A 137 3.87 8.06 -11.73
C PHE A 137 3.41 7.93 -10.27
N ALA A 138 2.85 6.80 -9.85
CA ALA A 138 2.51 6.57 -8.44
C ALA A 138 3.78 6.60 -7.57
N LYS A 139 3.75 7.39 -6.50
CA LYS A 139 4.89 7.62 -5.60
C LYS A 139 4.84 6.76 -4.35
N SER A 140 3.63 6.55 -3.80
CA SER A 140 3.50 5.80 -2.55
C SER A 140 3.79 4.30 -2.74
N PRO A 141 4.62 3.71 -1.88
CA PRO A 141 4.88 2.26 -1.89
C PRO A 141 3.58 1.46 -1.77
N LYS A 142 2.63 1.93 -0.98
CA LYS A 142 1.32 1.30 -0.81
C LYS A 142 0.57 1.17 -2.14
N ALA A 143 0.48 2.24 -2.93
CA ALA A 143 -0.19 2.22 -4.24
C ALA A 143 0.53 1.26 -5.19
N ARG A 144 1.84 1.41 -5.35
CA ARG A 144 2.66 0.58 -6.23
C ARG A 144 2.56 -0.92 -5.90
N ASN A 145 2.64 -1.27 -4.62
CA ASN A 145 2.53 -2.67 -4.18
C ASN A 145 1.13 -3.23 -4.43
N LYS A 146 0.06 -2.46 -4.15
CA LYS A 146 -1.30 -2.91 -4.42
C LYS A 146 -1.60 -3.08 -5.90
N ILE A 147 -1.06 -2.21 -6.77
CA ILE A 147 -1.16 -2.36 -8.22
C ILE A 147 -0.42 -3.61 -8.69
N ARG A 148 0.82 -3.84 -8.24
CA ARG A 148 1.60 -5.05 -8.59
C ARG A 148 0.89 -6.33 -8.13
N GLN A 149 0.38 -6.35 -6.89
CA GLN A 149 -0.37 -7.49 -6.34
C GLN A 149 -1.61 -7.81 -7.17
N TRP A 150 -2.34 -6.79 -7.61
CA TRP A 150 -3.53 -6.98 -8.44
C TRP A 150 -3.17 -7.68 -9.76
N PHE A 151 -2.14 -7.21 -10.48
CA PHE A 151 -1.68 -7.83 -11.72
C PHE A 151 -1.06 -9.21 -11.53
N SER A 152 -0.42 -9.47 -10.41
CA SER A 152 0.10 -10.81 -10.09
C SER A 152 -1.03 -11.81 -9.85
N LYS A 153 -2.09 -11.39 -9.16
CA LYS A 153 -3.28 -12.20 -8.95
C LYS A 153 -4.01 -12.48 -10.28
N GLU A 154 -4.17 -11.47 -11.12
CA GLU A 154 -4.82 -11.58 -12.43
C GLU A 154 -4.08 -12.59 -13.32
N ARG A 155 -2.76 -12.44 -13.47
CA ARG A 155 -1.94 -13.40 -14.24
C ARG A 155 -2.03 -14.83 -13.73
N ARG A 156 -2.08 -15.01 -12.40
CA ARG A 156 -2.25 -16.34 -11.80
C ARG A 156 -3.60 -16.94 -12.15
N THR A 157 -4.66 -16.14 -12.11
CA THR A 157 -6.01 -16.60 -12.48
C THR A 157 -6.07 -16.99 -13.95
N GLU A 158 -5.55 -16.15 -14.85
CA GLU A 158 -5.46 -16.44 -16.30
C GLU A 158 -4.66 -17.72 -16.56
N ALA A 159 -3.49 -17.89 -15.94
CA ALA A 159 -2.66 -19.07 -16.10
C ALA A 159 -3.36 -20.37 -15.62
N VAL A 160 -4.13 -20.29 -14.51
CA VAL A 160 -4.90 -21.42 -14.01
C VAL A 160 -6.04 -21.78 -14.98
N GLU A 161 -6.74 -20.79 -15.52
CA GLU A 161 -7.82 -21.01 -16.50
C GLU A 161 -7.27 -21.61 -17.81
N GLU A 162 -6.19 -21.04 -18.35
CA GLU A 162 -5.53 -21.55 -19.55
C GLU A 162 -5.03 -22.99 -19.35
N GLY A 163 -4.36 -23.27 -18.25
CA GLY A 163 -3.88 -24.61 -17.91
C GLY A 163 -5.03 -25.62 -17.77
N ARG A 164 -6.16 -25.20 -17.16
CA ARG A 164 -7.35 -26.04 -17.04
C ARG A 164 -7.98 -26.34 -18.40
N ASP A 165 -8.00 -25.38 -19.30
CA ASP A 165 -8.51 -25.55 -20.67
C ASP A 165 -7.59 -26.46 -21.51
N GLU A 166 -6.28 -26.34 -21.35
CA GLU A 166 -5.32 -27.23 -22.01
C GLU A 166 -5.45 -28.66 -21.52
N LEU A 167 -5.52 -28.86 -20.20
CA LEU A 167 -5.74 -30.19 -19.61
C LEU A 167 -7.07 -30.80 -20.10
N THR A 168 -8.14 -30.00 -20.14
CA THR A 168 -9.45 -30.45 -20.63
C THR A 168 -9.35 -30.91 -22.10
N ARG A 169 -8.66 -30.15 -22.96
CA ARG A 169 -8.43 -30.50 -24.36
C ARG A 169 -7.61 -31.78 -24.52
N ALA A 170 -6.54 -31.91 -23.73
CA ALA A 170 -5.68 -33.09 -23.77
C ALA A 170 -6.40 -34.35 -23.28
N MET A 171 -7.21 -34.25 -22.23
CA MET A 171 -8.02 -35.36 -21.72
C MET A 171 -9.09 -35.82 -22.71
N ARG A 172 -9.82 -34.86 -23.34
CA ARG A 172 -10.78 -35.19 -24.41
C ARG A 172 -10.15 -35.96 -25.56
N LYS A 173 -8.96 -35.55 -25.99
CA LYS A 173 -8.23 -36.21 -27.06
C LYS A 173 -7.83 -37.66 -26.71
N ARG A 174 -7.71 -37.98 -25.43
CA ARG A 174 -7.36 -39.32 -24.92
C ARG A 174 -8.57 -40.09 -24.37
N ASN A 175 -9.79 -39.58 -24.53
CA ASN A 175 -11.05 -40.16 -24.00
C ASN A 175 -11.00 -40.41 -22.48
N LEU A 176 -10.33 -39.54 -21.73
CA LEU A 176 -10.25 -39.63 -20.25
C LEU A 176 -11.46 -38.95 -19.59
N PRO A 177 -11.94 -39.45 -18.44
CA PRO A 177 -13.09 -38.89 -17.75
C PRO A 177 -12.72 -37.57 -17.05
N ILE A 178 -13.11 -36.45 -17.64
CA ILE A 178 -12.77 -35.10 -17.20
C ILE A 178 -13.34 -34.81 -15.80
N THR A 179 -14.59 -35.18 -15.57
CA THR A 179 -15.32 -34.92 -14.32
C THR A 179 -14.68 -35.57 -13.10
N THR A 180 -13.97 -36.67 -13.28
CA THR A 180 -13.32 -37.41 -12.20
C THR A 180 -11.87 -36.99 -11.99
N LEU A 181 -11.16 -36.63 -13.06
CA LEU A 181 -9.72 -36.34 -13.01
C LEU A 181 -9.38 -34.84 -12.89
N LEU A 182 -10.34 -33.94 -13.17
CA LEU A 182 -10.16 -32.49 -13.07
C LEU A 182 -10.76 -31.92 -11.76
N THR A 183 -10.75 -32.72 -10.70
CA THR A 183 -11.12 -32.26 -9.37
C THR A 183 -9.93 -31.57 -8.69
N PRO A 184 -10.17 -30.61 -7.77
CA PRO A 184 -9.08 -29.95 -7.04
C PRO A 184 -8.15 -30.93 -6.32
N GLU A 185 -8.73 -32.00 -5.72
CA GLU A 185 -7.98 -33.02 -4.99
C GLU A 185 -7.08 -33.84 -5.92
N ALA A 186 -7.55 -34.22 -7.11
CA ALA A 186 -6.75 -34.94 -8.07
C ALA A 186 -5.61 -34.09 -8.61
N LEU A 187 -5.85 -32.78 -8.87
CA LEU A 187 -4.82 -31.87 -9.33
C LEU A 187 -3.74 -31.63 -8.28
N VAL A 188 -4.10 -31.53 -6.99
CA VAL A 188 -3.12 -31.43 -5.89
C VAL A 188 -2.27 -32.71 -5.79
N GLY A 189 -2.89 -33.89 -5.88
CA GLY A 189 -2.14 -35.15 -5.87
C GLY A 189 -1.13 -35.27 -7.00
N VAL A 190 -1.48 -34.84 -8.21
CA VAL A 190 -0.54 -34.81 -9.34
C VAL A 190 0.56 -33.76 -9.15
N ALA A 191 0.24 -32.59 -8.60
CA ALA A 191 1.22 -31.57 -8.31
C ALA A 191 2.25 -32.03 -7.27
N ASP A 192 1.81 -32.73 -6.22
CA ASP A 192 2.68 -33.30 -5.20
C ASP A 192 3.62 -34.39 -5.78
N GLU A 193 3.11 -35.25 -6.69
CA GLU A 193 3.94 -36.25 -7.37
C GLU A 193 5.00 -35.63 -8.29
N LEU A 194 4.69 -34.46 -8.89
CA LEU A 194 5.60 -33.76 -9.79
C LEU A 194 6.52 -32.75 -9.08
N ASN A 195 6.40 -32.60 -7.74
CA ASN A 195 7.09 -31.59 -6.92
C ASN A 195 6.86 -30.15 -7.42
N LEU A 196 5.63 -29.80 -7.75
CA LEU A 196 5.20 -28.49 -8.26
C LEU A 196 4.54 -27.67 -7.13
#